data_cdc7106082782c8147e27e8a5519b5ee
#
_entry.id   cdc7106082782c8147e27e8a5519b5ee
#
_cell.length_a   1.000
_cell.length_b   1.000
_cell.length_c   1.000
_cell.angle_alpha   90.00
_cell.angle_beta   90.00
_cell.angle_gamma   90.00
#
_symmetry.space_group_name_H-M   'P 1'
#
loop_
_entity.id
_entity.type
_entity.pdbx_description
1 polymer ?
#
loop_
_entity_poly.entity_id
_entity_poly.type
_entity_poly.pdbx_seq_one_letter_code
_entity_poly.pdbx_strand_id
1 'polypeptide(L)'
;MTRTVGIDLGTTYSLIAYQDKREGRPKCIPGPYGTPLCPSVVSVDPSGSIIVGEPARRRLLTQPERTIYSVKRLMGRGVADVQDELKLFPFRIAPDSDSVIRVQLGEKTDRKSVV
;
A
#
# COMPACT_ATOMS: atom_id res chain seq x y z
N MET A 1 -14.94 -25.22 -7.67
CA MET A 1 -14.21 -24.61 -8.77
C MET A 1 -13.16 -23.64 -8.24
N THR A 2 -11.94 -23.85 -8.63
CA THR A 2 -10.85 -22.89 -8.32
C THR A 2 -10.92 -21.71 -9.29
N ARG A 3 -10.83 -20.51 -8.76
CA ARG A 3 -10.71 -19.29 -9.56
C ARG A 3 -9.32 -18.71 -9.36
N THR A 4 -8.71 -18.33 -10.45
CA THR A 4 -7.38 -17.71 -10.43
C THR A 4 -7.51 -16.23 -10.74
N VAL A 5 -6.83 -15.41 -9.95
CA VAL A 5 -6.74 -13.97 -10.18
C VAL A 5 -5.28 -13.57 -10.27
N GLY A 6 -5.03 -12.53 -11.05
CA GLY A 6 -3.72 -11.89 -11.11
C GLY A 6 -3.76 -10.56 -10.39
N ILE A 7 -2.74 -10.27 -9.63
CA ILE A 7 -2.61 -8.99 -8.93
C ILE A 7 -1.34 -8.30 -9.42
N ASP A 8 -1.48 -7.07 -9.88
CA ASP A 8 -0.36 -6.18 -10.17
C ASP A 8 -0.22 -5.19 -9.03
N LEU A 9 0.81 -5.38 -8.22
CA LEU A 9 1.13 -4.46 -7.13
C LEU A 9 2.13 -3.42 -7.64
N GLY A 10 1.59 -2.32 -8.15
CA GLY A 10 2.41 -1.24 -8.68
C GLY A 10 2.84 -0.24 -7.62
N THR A 11 3.83 0.58 -7.94
CA THR A 11 4.31 1.65 -7.05
C THR A 11 3.24 2.72 -6.84
N THR A 12 2.52 3.06 -7.89
CA THR A 12 1.49 4.11 -7.86
C THR A 12 0.08 3.55 -7.80
N TYR A 13 -0.20 2.54 -8.63
CA TYR A 13 -1.51 1.90 -8.71
C TYR A 13 -1.37 0.39 -8.65
N SER A 14 -2.35 -0.23 -8.02
CA SER A 14 -2.49 -1.69 -8.01
C SER A 14 -3.79 -2.06 -8.69
N LEU A 15 -3.85 -3.25 -9.26
CA LEU A 15 -5.07 -3.76 -9.87
C LEU A 15 -5.14 -5.27 -9.76
N ILE A 16 -6.36 -5.78 -9.93
CA ILE A 16 -6.64 -7.20 -9.92
C ILE A 16 -7.40 -7.57 -11.19
N ALA A 17 -7.06 -8.70 -11.77
CA ALA A 17 -7.67 -9.20 -12.99
C ALA A 17 -8.03 -10.66 -12.84
N TYR A 18 -8.97 -11.11 -13.65
CA TYR A 18 -9.39 -12.50 -13.74
C TYR A 18 -9.51 -12.91 -15.21
N GLN A 19 -9.50 -14.21 -15.46
CA GLN A 19 -9.72 -14.73 -16.79
C GLN A 19 -11.22 -14.82 -17.04
N ASP A 20 -11.71 -14.02 -18.00
CA ASP A 20 -13.12 -14.09 -18.40
C ASP A 20 -13.30 -15.22 -19.42
N LYS A 21 -14.05 -16.23 -19.04
CA LYS A 21 -14.30 -17.40 -19.90
C LYS A 21 -15.20 -17.07 -21.08
N ARG A 22 -16.08 -16.08 -20.95
CA ARG A 22 -16.99 -15.68 -22.03
C ARG A 22 -16.27 -14.98 -23.16
N GLU A 23 -15.34 -14.08 -22.82
CA GLU A 23 -14.58 -13.32 -23.81
C GLU A 23 -13.22 -13.93 -24.13
N GLY A 24 -12.80 -14.94 -23.37
CA GLY A 24 -11.53 -15.62 -23.58
C GLY A 24 -10.29 -14.76 -23.31
N ARG A 25 -10.41 -13.71 -22.51
CA ARG A 25 -9.31 -12.79 -22.22
C ARG A 25 -9.33 -12.33 -20.75
N PRO A 26 -8.20 -11.88 -20.22
CA PRO A 26 -8.16 -11.29 -18.88
C PRO A 26 -8.94 -9.98 -18.83
N LYS A 27 -9.64 -9.77 -17.72
CA LYS A 27 -10.35 -8.52 -17.43
C LYS A 27 -9.98 -8.00 -16.07
N CYS A 28 -9.75 -6.69 -15.97
CA CYS A 28 -9.55 -6.04 -14.69
C CYS A 28 -10.86 -5.85 -13.95
N ILE A 29 -10.84 -6.05 -12.63
CA ILE A 29 -12.01 -5.89 -11.78
C ILE A 29 -12.08 -4.42 -11.35
N PRO A 30 -13.17 -3.69 -11.66
CA PRO A 30 -13.31 -2.31 -11.20
C PRO A 30 -13.51 -2.26 -9.69
N GLY A 31 -12.94 -1.24 -9.06
CA GLY A 31 -13.12 -0.98 -7.64
C GLY A 31 -14.39 -0.18 -7.35
N PRO A 32 -14.55 0.26 -6.09
CA PRO A 32 -15.77 0.98 -5.66
C PRO A 32 -16.06 2.28 -6.42
N TYR A 33 -15.03 2.84 -7.04
CA TYR A 33 -15.14 4.12 -7.76
C TYR A 33 -15.28 3.97 -9.28
N GLY A 34 -15.54 2.75 -9.74
CA GLY A 34 -15.77 2.48 -11.16
C GLY A 34 -14.51 2.36 -12.01
N THR A 35 -13.33 2.51 -11.44
CA THR A 35 -12.05 2.33 -12.13
C THR A 35 -11.34 1.09 -11.61
N PRO A 36 -10.63 0.33 -12.47
CA PRO A 36 -9.81 -0.79 -12.01
C PRO A 36 -8.52 -0.34 -11.31
N LEU A 37 -8.11 0.93 -11.45
CA LEU A 37 -6.90 1.45 -10.84
C LEU A 37 -7.15 1.80 -9.38
N CYS A 38 -6.48 1.08 -8.47
CA CYS A 38 -6.51 1.36 -7.05
C CYS A 38 -5.19 2.03 -6.66
N PRO A 39 -5.20 3.27 -6.15
CA PRO A 39 -3.97 3.87 -5.65
C PRO A 39 -3.29 2.99 -4.62
N SER A 40 -1.99 2.76 -4.77
CA SER A 40 -1.19 1.95 -3.84
C SER A 40 -0.87 2.78 -2.59
N VAL A 41 -1.91 3.16 -1.86
CA VAL A 41 -1.84 4.03 -0.68
C VAL A 41 -2.70 3.43 0.41
N VAL A 42 -2.16 3.41 1.62
CA VAL A 42 -2.86 2.94 2.82
C VAL A 42 -2.72 3.99 3.90
N SER A 43 -3.81 4.27 4.59
CA SER A 43 -3.82 5.21 5.72
C SER A 43 -4.49 4.56 6.92
N VAL A 44 -4.09 5.00 8.10
CA VAL A 44 -4.73 4.58 9.36
C VAL A 44 -5.32 5.82 10.01
N ASP A 45 -6.62 5.78 10.29
CA ASP A 45 -7.26 6.91 10.96
C ASP A 45 -7.00 6.90 12.49
N PRO A 46 -7.35 7.97 13.21
CA PRO A 46 -7.12 8.00 14.66
C PRO A 46 -7.84 6.89 15.44
N SER A 47 -8.91 6.31 14.89
CA SER A 47 -9.62 5.19 15.52
C SER A 47 -8.94 3.83 15.29
N GLY A 48 -7.92 3.80 14.44
CA GLY A 48 -7.22 2.56 14.07
C GLY A 48 -7.78 1.86 12.84
N SER A 49 -8.77 2.44 12.16
CA SER A 49 -9.33 1.87 10.94
C SER A 49 -8.37 2.03 9.75
N ILE A 50 -8.27 0.99 8.95
CA ILE A 50 -7.42 0.99 7.76
C ILE A 50 -8.21 1.48 6.56
N ILE A 51 -7.64 2.44 5.85
CA ILE A 51 -8.23 3.07 4.66
C ILE A 51 -7.30 2.78 3.48
N VAL A 52 -7.84 2.30 2.37
CA VAL A 52 -7.06 1.88 1.20
C VAL A 52 -7.55 2.59 -0.05
N GLY A 53 -6.62 2.92 -0.94
CA GLY A 53 -6.92 3.42 -2.27
C GLY A 53 -7.17 4.93 -2.30
N GLU A 54 -8.17 5.36 -3.07
CA GLU A 54 -8.44 6.79 -3.29
C GLU A 54 -8.70 7.58 -2.01
N PRO A 55 -9.53 7.09 -1.05
CA PRO A 55 -9.69 7.81 0.21
C PRO A 55 -8.38 7.96 0.98
N ALA A 56 -7.49 6.95 0.93
CA ALA A 56 -6.18 7.03 1.56
C ALA A 56 -5.28 8.04 0.86
N ARG A 57 -5.31 8.09 -0.47
CA ARG A 57 -4.52 9.03 -1.25
C ARG A 57 -4.84 10.48 -0.90
N ARG A 58 -6.10 10.79 -0.68
CA ARG A 58 -6.54 12.13 -0.26
C ARG A 58 -5.98 12.53 1.09
N ARG A 59 -5.67 11.58 1.94
CA ARG A 59 -5.12 11.84 3.28
C ARG A 59 -3.63 12.15 3.27
N LEU A 60 -2.95 12.02 2.13
CA LEU A 60 -1.54 12.42 2.01
C LEU A 60 -1.32 13.89 2.34
N LEU A 61 -2.30 14.74 2.05
CA LEU A 61 -2.22 16.18 2.31
C LEU A 61 -2.56 16.54 3.77
N THR A 62 -3.46 15.78 4.40
CA THR A 62 -3.98 16.11 5.73
C THR A 62 -3.40 15.26 6.84
N GLN A 63 -3.02 14.02 6.53
CA GLN A 63 -2.51 13.04 7.51
C GLN A 63 -1.30 12.29 6.95
N PRO A 64 -0.24 13.00 6.52
CA PRO A 64 0.90 12.34 5.87
C PRO A 64 1.62 11.35 6.78
N GLU A 65 1.70 11.61 8.09
CA GLU A 65 2.36 10.72 9.04
C GLU A 65 1.58 9.42 9.31
N ARG A 66 0.33 9.37 8.85
CA ARG A 66 -0.55 8.20 8.99
C ARG A 66 -0.80 7.49 7.68
N THR A 67 -0.12 7.89 6.61
CA THR A 67 -0.41 7.42 5.26
C THR A 67 0.84 6.90 4.59
N ILE A 68 0.77 5.67 4.09
CA ILE A 68 1.88 5.00 3.41
C ILE A 68 1.61 4.99 1.91
N TYR A 69 2.61 5.37 1.13
CA TYR A 69 2.56 5.31 -0.33
C TYR A 69 3.91 4.86 -0.88
N SER A 70 3.93 4.40 -2.12
CA SER A 70 5.14 3.97 -2.83
C SER A 70 5.97 2.95 -2.03
N VAL A 71 5.31 2.14 -1.23
CA VAL A 71 5.95 1.19 -0.32
C VAL A 71 6.72 0.10 -1.07
N LYS A 72 6.39 -0.14 -2.32
CA LYS A 72 7.09 -1.10 -3.16
C LYS A 72 8.60 -0.81 -3.24
N ARG A 73 8.98 0.45 -3.13
CA ARG A 73 10.40 0.85 -3.11
C ARG A 73 11.15 0.34 -1.87
N LEU A 74 10.41 0.01 -0.82
CA LEU A 74 10.98 -0.47 0.45
C LEU A 74 10.90 -1.99 0.57
N MET A 75 10.14 -2.65 -0.27
CA MET A 75 9.90 -4.09 -0.18
C MET A 75 11.16 -4.88 -0.52
N GLY A 76 11.44 -5.90 0.29
CA GLY A 76 12.60 -6.77 0.10
C GLY A 76 13.93 -6.13 0.45
N ARG A 77 13.92 -4.96 1.09
CA ARG A 77 15.13 -4.21 1.45
C ARG A 77 15.16 -3.95 2.95
N GLY A 78 16.35 -3.89 3.52
CA GLY A 78 16.53 -3.53 4.93
C GLY A 78 16.66 -2.02 5.11
N VAL A 79 16.61 -1.56 6.37
CA VAL A 79 16.70 -0.13 6.69
C VAL A 79 17.98 0.49 6.14
N ALA A 80 19.11 -0.23 6.25
CA ALA A 80 20.40 0.28 5.76
C ALA A 80 20.41 0.50 4.24
N ASP A 81 19.64 -0.28 3.50
CA ASP A 81 19.62 -0.22 2.03
C ASP A 81 18.80 0.95 1.48
N VAL A 82 17.94 1.54 2.30
CA VAL A 82 16.95 2.54 1.85
C VAL A 82 17.07 3.86 2.63
N GLN A 83 18.21 4.14 3.22
CA GLN A 83 18.39 5.34 4.04
C GLN A 83 18.04 6.64 3.30
N ASP A 84 18.43 6.74 2.04
CA ASP A 84 18.14 7.93 1.25
C ASP A 84 16.67 8.04 0.89
N GLU A 85 16.02 6.91 0.55
CA GLU A 85 14.61 6.89 0.24
C GLU A 85 13.74 7.21 1.45
N LEU A 86 14.14 6.78 2.65
CA LEU A 86 13.40 7.04 3.88
C LEU A 86 13.29 8.53 4.21
N LYS A 87 14.27 9.34 3.80
CA LYS A 87 14.25 10.78 4.00
C LYS A 87 13.15 11.48 3.21
N LEU A 88 12.66 10.84 2.14
CA LEU A 88 11.65 11.41 1.28
C LEU A 88 10.21 11.13 1.76
N PHE A 89 10.06 10.22 2.71
CA PHE A 89 8.74 9.82 3.19
C PHE A 89 8.37 10.57 4.47
N PRO A 90 7.11 11.03 4.59
CA PRO A 90 6.64 11.72 5.79
C PRO A 90 6.34 10.79 6.97
N PHE A 91 6.13 9.49 6.71
CA PHE A 91 5.91 8.53 7.78
C PHE A 91 7.24 8.08 8.40
N ARG A 92 7.17 7.58 9.62
CA ARG A 92 8.34 7.17 10.38
C ARG A 92 8.54 5.66 10.31
N ILE A 93 9.81 5.26 10.43
CA ILE A 93 10.17 3.85 10.57
C ILE A 93 10.23 3.54 12.06
N ALA A 94 9.68 2.38 12.47
CA ALA A 94 9.72 1.96 13.85
C ALA A 94 11.17 1.76 14.32
N PRO A 95 11.53 2.15 15.58
CA PRO A 95 12.91 2.08 16.06
C PRO A 95 13.48 0.67 16.10
N ASP A 96 12.64 -0.34 16.21
CA ASP A 96 13.06 -1.75 16.23
C ASP A 96 13.18 -2.37 14.84
N SER A 97 13.07 -1.56 13.79
CA SER A 97 13.27 -2.02 12.41
C SER A 97 14.75 -2.36 12.20
N ASP A 98 15.00 -3.59 11.75
CA ASP A 98 16.34 -4.08 11.47
C ASP A 98 16.39 -4.62 10.04
N SER A 99 16.32 -5.94 9.87
CA SER A 99 16.29 -6.55 8.54
C SER A 99 14.94 -6.35 7.83
N VAL A 100 13.87 -6.14 8.59
CA VAL A 100 12.53 -5.89 8.06
C VAL A 100 12.11 -4.47 8.43
N ILE A 101 11.70 -3.70 7.42
CA ILE A 101 11.23 -2.34 7.64
C ILE A 101 9.82 -2.39 8.23
N ARG A 102 9.65 -1.75 9.38
CA ARG A 102 8.35 -1.56 10.02
C ARG A 102 8.01 -0.09 10.02
N VAL A 103 6.85 0.24 9.48
CA VAL A 103 6.41 1.62 9.38
C VAL A 103 5.57 1.98 10.60
N GLN A 104 5.87 3.12 11.20
CA GLN A 104 5.10 3.68 12.30
C GLN A 104 4.09 4.67 11.74
N LEU A 105 2.80 4.41 11.92
CA LEU A 105 1.73 5.27 11.44
C LEU A 105 1.08 5.99 12.63
N GLY A 106 1.34 7.29 12.73
CA GLY A 106 0.87 8.09 13.83
C GLY A 106 1.58 7.78 15.14
N GLU A 107 0.87 7.85 16.25
CA GLU A 107 1.42 7.61 17.59
C GLU A 107 1.52 6.14 17.94
N LYS A 108 0.78 5.28 17.24
CA LYS A 108 0.80 3.85 17.49
C LYS A 108 1.78 3.18 16.54
N THR A 109 2.75 2.48 17.13
CA THR A 109 3.54 1.54 16.36
C THR A 109 2.64 0.38 15.99
N ASP A 110 2.24 0.29 14.74
CA ASP A 110 1.51 -0.87 14.27
C ASP A 110 2.51 -2.01 14.08
N ARG A 111 2.46 -2.98 14.98
CA ARG A 111 3.29 -4.18 14.91
C ARG A 111 2.93 -5.06 13.72
N LYS A 112 1.81 -4.76 13.04
CA LYS A 112 1.30 -5.56 11.93
C LYS A 112 1.59 -4.95 10.57
N SER A 113 2.06 -3.72 10.50
CA SER A 113 2.45 -3.13 9.22
C SER A 113 3.84 -3.62 8.87
N VAL A 114 3.89 -4.84 8.42
CA VAL A 114 5.07 -5.39 7.78
C VAL A 114 4.88 -5.23 6.30
N VAL A 115 5.73 -4.48 5.71
CA VAL A 115 5.78 -4.39 4.27
C VAL A 115 7.02 -5.11 3.78
#